data_08798ac9d400515a6801c3f3e24fc803
#
_entry.id   08798ac9d400515a6801c3f3e24fc803
#
_cell.length_a   1.000
_cell.length_b   1.000
_cell.length_c   1.000
_cell.angle_alpha   90.00
_cell.angle_beta   90.00
_cell.angle_gamma   90.00
#
_symmetry.space_group_name_H-M   'P 1'
#
loop_
_entity.id
_entity.type
_entity.pdbx_description
1 polymer ?
#
loop_
_entity_poly.entity_id
_entity_poly.type
_entity_poly.pdbx_seq_one_letter_code
_entity_poly.pdbx_strand_id
1 'polypeptide(L)'
;LVGVLEGEILIQNHCYRGEEMAIMLDIAKEFNYKVTTFHHAIEAYKVADILADNGVCAAMWADWWGFKHEAFDMVWENAAIVDQANSGTGCAIIHSDSAIGIQRLNQEAAKAMAAGNRAGFNILPSRAIKWITSNPAKALGIADKVGSLEAGKMADLVIWDGNPFSVYSKTEKVFVDGLLLYDKDNPSTPKATDFELGIINSQENRL
;
A
#
# COMPACT_ATOMS: atom_id res chain seq x y z
N LEU A 1 -13.09 -13.56 18.76
CA LEU A 1 -13.08 -14.75 17.90
C LEU A 1 -14.39 -14.96 17.15
N VAL A 2 -15.58 -14.79 17.80
CA VAL A 2 -16.88 -14.97 17.16
C VAL A 2 -17.00 -14.10 15.91
N GLY A 3 -16.78 -12.79 16.00
CA GLY A 3 -16.87 -11.89 14.84
C GLY A 3 -15.90 -12.23 13.69
N VAL A 4 -14.77 -12.90 13.97
CA VAL A 4 -13.87 -13.42 12.93
C VAL A 4 -14.52 -14.57 12.18
N LEU A 5 -15.09 -15.54 12.90
CA LEU A 5 -15.75 -16.71 12.32
C LEU A 5 -17.06 -16.34 11.60
N GLU A 6 -17.74 -15.30 12.05
CA GLU A 6 -18.94 -14.76 11.41
C GLU A 6 -18.63 -13.80 10.25
N GLY A 7 -17.35 -13.47 10.04
CA GLY A 7 -16.90 -12.59 8.95
C GLY A 7 -17.09 -11.10 9.20
N GLU A 8 -17.46 -10.69 10.41
CA GLU A 8 -17.59 -9.28 10.82
C GLU A 8 -16.23 -8.60 11.00
N ILE A 9 -15.21 -9.38 11.36
CA ILE A 9 -13.83 -8.90 11.58
C ILE A 9 -12.93 -9.45 10.49
N LEU A 10 -12.31 -8.56 9.73
CA LEU A 10 -11.33 -8.90 8.70
C LEU A 10 -9.96 -9.19 9.36
N ILE A 11 -9.33 -10.28 8.95
CA ILE A 11 -8.00 -10.65 9.44
C ILE A 11 -6.95 -10.10 8.49
N GLN A 12 -6.03 -9.32 9.06
CA GLN A 12 -4.81 -8.86 8.41
C GLN A 12 -3.62 -9.42 9.20
N ASN A 13 -2.86 -10.30 8.60
CA ASN A 13 -1.83 -11.08 9.28
C ASN A 13 -0.43 -10.56 8.94
N HIS A 14 0.43 -10.33 9.94
CA HIS A 14 1.84 -10.04 9.75
C HIS A 14 2.59 -11.35 9.49
N CYS A 15 3.12 -11.52 8.27
CA CYS A 15 3.75 -12.76 7.85
C CYS A 15 4.79 -12.50 6.75
N TYR A 16 6.02 -12.94 6.98
CA TYR A 16 7.15 -12.70 6.08
C TYR A 16 7.37 -13.83 5.08
N ARG A 17 7.18 -15.07 5.52
CA ARG A 17 7.62 -16.28 4.83
C ARG A 17 6.48 -16.87 3.99
N GLY A 18 6.84 -17.36 2.79
CA GLY A 18 5.85 -17.90 1.85
C GLY A 18 5.14 -19.15 2.39
N GLU A 19 5.87 -20.08 3.00
CA GLU A 19 5.29 -21.29 3.58
C GLU A 19 4.33 -20.97 4.74
N GLU A 20 4.63 -19.96 5.54
CA GLU A 20 3.75 -19.55 6.64
C GLU A 20 2.44 -18.92 6.11
N MET A 21 2.52 -18.13 5.03
CA MET A 21 1.32 -17.59 4.36
C MET A 21 0.42 -18.73 3.86
N ALA A 22 1.00 -19.75 3.22
CA ALA A 22 0.25 -20.90 2.75
C ALA A 22 -0.42 -21.67 3.90
N ILE A 23 0.31 -21.93 4.99
CA ILE A 23 -0.22 -22.60 6.20
C ILE A 23 -1.37 -21.79 6.82
N MET A 24 -1.23 -20.45 6.91
CA MET A 24 -2.28 -19.59 7.44
C MET A 24 -3.56 -19.63 6.59
N LEU A 25 -3.41 -19.76 5.26
CA LEU A 25 -4.58 -19.92 4.38
C LEU A 25 -5.25 -21.29 4.54
N ASP A 26 -4.49 -22.34 4.79
CA ASP A 26 -5.06 -23.66 5.07
C ASP A 26 -5.82 -23.67 6.41
N ILE A 27 -5.27 -23.03 7.45
CA ILE A 27 -5.95 -22.82 8.73
C ILE A 27 -7.24 -22.00 8.53
N ALA A 28 -7.17 -20.92 7.74
CA ALA A 28 -8.34 -20.10 7.44
C ALA A 28 -9.46 -20.91 6.77
N LYS A 29 -9.10 -21.80 5.84
CA LYS A 29 -10.06 -22.73 5.21
C LYS A 29 -10.64 -23.73 6.20
N GLU A 30 -9.81 -24.33 7.06
CA GLU A 30 -10.24 -25.31 8.06
C GLU A 30 -11.26 -24.71 9.03
N PHE A 31 -11.03 -23.48 9.49
CA PHE A 31 -11.90 -22.79 10.45
C PHE A 31 -12.92 -21.84 9.80
N ASN A 32 -12.98 -21.80 8.47
CA ASN A 32 -13.93 -21.01 7.68
C ASN A 32 -13.93 -19.51 8.02
N TYR A 33 -12.74 -18.91 8.14
CA TYR A 33 -12.58 -17.46 8.22
C TYR A 33 -11.75 -16.92 7.03
N LYS A 34 -11.69 -15.60 6.89
CA LYS A 34 -10.99 -14.97 5.79
C LYS A 34 -9.78 -14.14 6.28
N VAL A 35 -8.63 -14.41 5.67
CA VAL A 35 -7.50 -13.48 5.67
C VAL A 35 -7.67 -12.56 4.47
N THR A 36 -7.60 -11.25 4.68
CA THR A 36 -7.70 -10.28 3.57
C THR A 36 -6.33 -9.82 3.08
N THR A 37 -5.33 -9.80 3.97
CA THR A 37 -3.99 -9.29 3.63
C THR A 37 -2.93 -9.93 4.52
N PHE A 38 -1.79 -10.26 3.92
CA PHE A 38 -0.54 -10.48 4.63
C PHE A 38 0.30 -9.20 4.57
N HIS A 39 0.76 -8.73 5.74
CA HIS A 39 1.67 -7.59 5.87
C HIS A 39 3.12 -8.05 5.93
N HIS A 40 4.03 -7.21 5.46
CA HIS A 40 5.46 -7.52 5.36
C HIS A 40 5.72 -8.80 4.54
N ALA A 41 4.89 -9.03 3.54
CA ALA A 41 4.86 -10.25 2.75
C ALA A 41 6.09 -10.36 1.83
N ILE A 42 7.29 -10.45 2.43
CA ILE A 42 8.59 -10.45 1.76
C ILE A 42 8.68 -11.56 0.72
N GLU A 43 8.17 -12.74 1.05
CA GLU A 43 8.22 -13.91 0.19
C GLU A 43 6.90 -14.18 -0.55
N ALA A 44 6.02 -13.18 -0.66
CA ALA A 44 4.73 -13.35 -1.34
C ALA A 44 4.89 -13.84 -2.79
N TYR A 45 5.97 -13.45 -3.46
CA TYR A 45 6.28 -13.91 -4.82
C TYR A 45 6.38 -15.43 -4.96
N LYS A 46 6.77 -16.15 -3.89
CA LYS A 46 6.87 -17.63 -3.88
C LYS A 46 5.50 -18.31 -3.90
N VAL A 47 4.46 -17.62 -3.42
CA VAL A 47 3.09 -18.13 -3.25
C VAL A 47 2.06 -17.24 -3.93
N ALA A 48 2.47 -16.44 -4.90
CA ALA A 48 1.66 -15.39 -5.52
C ALA A 48 0.35 -15.94 -6.12
N ASP A 49 0.41 -17.09 -6.78
CA ASP A 49 -0.78 -17.74 -7.36
C ASP A 49 -1.75 -18.23 -6.27
N ILE A 50 -1.21 -18.77 -5.16
CA ILE A 50 -2.04 -19.21 -4.02
C ILE A 50 -2.75 -18.00 -3.40
N LEU A 51 -2.06 -16.86 -3.25
CA LEU A 51 -2.68 -15.63 -2.74
C LEU A 51 -3.78 -15.12 -3.68
N ALA A 52 -3.52 -15.12 -4.99
CA ALA A 52 -4.47 -14.69 -6.00
C ALA A 52 -5.71 -15.59 -6.04
N ASP A 53 -5.54 -16.93 -5.98
CA ASP A 53 -6.63 -17.90 -5.94
C ASP A 53 -7.55 -17.73 -4.73
N ASN A 54 -6.99 -17.29 -3.60
CA ASN A 54 -7.75 -17.02 -2.38
C ASN A 54 -8.25 -15.57 -2.28
N GLY A 55 -7.94 -14.72 -3.27
CA GLY A 55 -8.33 -13.30 -3.29
C GLY A 55 -7.67 -12.46 -2.20
N VAL A 56 -6.52 -12.91 -1.67
CA VAL A 56 -5.78 -12.29 -0.58
C VAL A 56 -4.75 -11.30 -1.12
N CYS A 57 -4.66 -10.13 -0.50
CA CYS A 57 -3.66 -9.14 -0.84
C CYS A 57 -2.34 -9.40 -0.11
N ALA A 58 -1.23 -8.94 -0.70
CA ALA A 58 0.07 -8.90 -0.05
C ALA A 58 0.55 -7.45 0.04
N ALA A 59 0.73 -6.95 1.26
CA ALA A 59 1.31 -5.66 1.55
C ALA A 59 2.80 -5.81 1.81
N MET A 60 3.63 -5.14 1.01
CA MET A 60 5.07 -5.36 0.98
C MET A 60 5.84 -4.06 0.79
N TRP A 61 7.10 -4.04 1.19
CA TRP A 61 8.02 -2.96 0.89
C TRP A 61 8.56 -3.07 -0.54
N ALA A 62 8.95 -1.94 -1.10
CA ALA A 62 9.54 -1.90 -2.44
C ALA A 62 10.98 -2.46 -2.47
N ASP A 63 11.78 -2.22 -1.42
CA ASP A 63 13.22 -2.50 -1.44
C ASP A 63 13.88 -2.67 -0.06
N TRP A 64 13.12 -3.02 0.97
CA TRP A 64 13.67 -3.22 2.32
C TRP A 64 14.26 -4.62 2.50
N TRP A 65 15.22 -4.93 1.65
CA TRP A 65 15.95 -6.19 1.70
C TRP A 65 16.93 -6.23 2.88
N GLY A 66 17.00 -7.39 3.55
CA GLY A 66 18.07 -7.72 4.48
C GLY A 66 18.17 -6.90 5.76
N PHE A 67 17.18 -6.02 6.09
CA PHE A 67 17.21 -5.22 7.31
C PHE A 67 17.00 -6.06 8.58
N LYS A 68 16.47 -7.27 8.42
CA LYS A 68 16.37 -8.33 9.44
C LYS A 68 16.40 -9.70 8.77
N HIS A 69 16.58 -10.73 9.56
CA HIS A 69 16.81 -12.08 9.05
C HIS A 69 15.66 -12.59 8.16
N GLU A 70 14.42 -12.33 8.54
CA GLU A 70 13.23 -12.74 7.79
C GLU A 70 13.06 -12.01 6.45
N ALA A 71 13.81 -10.94 6.22
CA ALA A 71 13.75 -10.15 4.99
C ALA A 71 14.90 -10.48 3.99
N PHE A 72 15.66 -11.55 4.22
CA PHE A 72 16.80 -11.89 3.36
C PHE A 72 16.39 -12.35 1.96
N ASP A 73 15.26 -13.03 1.83
CA ASP A 73 14.79 -13.59 0.54
C ASP A 73 13.91 -12.62 -0.25
N MET A 74 13.88 -11.33 0.12
CA MET A 74 13.16 -10.32 -0.63
C MET A 74 13.71 -10.18 -2.05
N VAL A 75 12.83 -10.07 -3.03
CA VAL A 75 13.16 -9.70 -4.40
C VAL A 75 12.45 -8.39 -4.76
N TRP A 76 13.10 -7.54 -5.54
CA TRP A 76 12.55 -6.23 -5.90
C TRP A 76 11.32 -6.31 -6.81
N GLU A 77 11.17 -7.43 -7.51
CA GLU A 77 10.05 -7.74 -8.39
C GLU A 77 8.82 -8.27 -7.66
N ASN A 78 8.89 -8.46 -6.32
CA ASN A 78 7.85 -9.09 -5.52
C ASN A 78 6.44 -8.52 -5.83
N ALA A 79 6.29 -7.20 -5.81
CA ALA A 79 5.00 -6.57 -6.11
C ALA A 79 4.50 -6.85 -7.53
N ALA A 80 5.40 -6.86 -8.52
CA ALA A 80 5.06 -7.15 -9.90
C ALA A 80 4.65 -8.61 -10.10
N ILE A 81 5.34 -9.55 -9.45
CA ILE A 81 5.02 -10.98 -9.49
C ILE A 81 3.65 -11.22 -8.87
N VAL A 82 3.41 -10.68 -7.68
CA VAL A 82 2.10 -10.79 -7.01
C VAL A 82 1.00 -10.16 -7.84
N ASP A 83 1.22 -8.97 -8.40
CA ASP A 83 0.22 -8.26 -9.21
C ASP A 83 -0.16 -9.05 -10.47
N GLN A 84 0.80 -9.71 -11.11
CA GLN A 84 0.59 -10.45 -12.35
C GLN A 84 0.17 -11.91 -12.13
N ALA A 85 0.13 -12.39 -10.89
CA ALA A 85 -0.31 -13.75 -10.57
C ALA A 85 -1.69 -14.04 -11.16
N ASN A 86 -1.90 -15.29 -11.61
CA ASN A 86 -3.14 -15.77 -12.21
C ASN A 86 -3.71 -14.80 -13.27
N SER A 87 -2.87 -14.46 -14.26
CA SER A 87 -3.24 -13.57 -15.37
C SER A 87 -3.62 -12.15 -14.92
N GLY A 88 -3.01 -11.66 -13.84
CA GLY A 88 -3.17 -10.29 -13.37
C GLY A 88 -4.35 -10.08 -12.43
N THR A 89 -4.81 -11.13 -11.75
CA THR A 89 -5.84 -11.04 -10.70
C THR A 89 -5.25 -10.83 -9.31
N GLY A 90 -3.92 -10.88 -9.17
CA GLY A 90 -3.24 -10.69 -7.91
C GLY A 90 -3.44 -9.30 -7.29
N CYS A 91 -3.28 -9.22 -5.98
CA CYS A 91 -3.52 -8.01 -5.20
C CYS A 91 -2.24 -7.58 -4.47
N ALA A 92 -1.37 -6.84 -5.17
CA ALA A 92 -0.18 -6.24 -4.57
C ALA A 92 -0.53 -4.91 -3.88
N ILE A 93 0.08 -4.65 -2.73
CA ILE A 93 0.00 -3.39 -2.01
C ILE A 93 1.43 -2.96 -1.65
N ILE A 94 1.75 -1.71 -1.85
CA ILE A 94 2.98 -1.10 -1.35
C ILE A 94 2.66 -0.38 -0.05
N HIS A 95 3.36 -0.73 1.01
CA HIS A 95 3.25 -0.11 2.32
C HIS A 95 4.59 0.40 2.84
N SER A 96 4.60 1.20 3.90
CA SER A 96 5.84 1.75 4.43
C SER A 96 6.22 1.17 5.79
N ASP A 97 5.27 0.97 6.69
CA ASP A 97 5.51 0.64 8.10
C ASP A 97 6.56 1.57 8.76
N SER A 98 6.57 2.83 8.31
CA SER A 98 7.54 3.84 8.72
C SER A 98 6.91 5.21 8.69
N ALA A 99 7.02 5.96 9.80
CA ALA A 99 6.54 7.35 9.89
C ALA A 99 7.22 8.29 8.88
N ILE A 100 8.47 8.02 8.53
CA ILE A 100 9.21 8.78 7.51
C ILE A 100 8.89 8.30 6.11
N GLY A 101 8.80 6.97 5.90
CA GLY A 101 8.61 6.36 4.59
C GLY A 101 7.21 6.59 4.01
N ILE A 102 6.17 6.70 4.88
CA ILE A 102 4.77 6.86 4.45
C ILE A 102 4.54 8.06 3.53
N GLN A 103 5.29 9.14 3.69
CA GLN A 103 5.21 10.34 2.87
C GLN A 103 5.57 10.11 1.39
N ARG A 104 6.21 9.00 1.07
CA ARG A 104 6.80 8.72 -0.25
C ARG A 104 6.26 7.44 -0.88
N LEU A 105 5.08 6.99 -0.50
CA LEU A 105 4.51 5.74 -1.04
C LEU A 105 4.37 5.75 -2.57
N ASN A 106 4.13 6.89 -3.18
CA ASN A 106 4.14 7.04 -4.62
C ASN A 106 5.51 6.71 -5.24
N GLN A 107 6.61 7.11 -4.58
CA GLN A 107 7.97 6.79 -5.01
C GLN A 107 8.32 5.32 -4.74
N GLU A 108 7.85 4.76 -3.62
CA GLU A 108 8.00 3.34 -3.33
C GLU A 108 7.30 2.47 -4.39
N ALA A 109 6.07 2.82 -4.76
CA ALA A 109 5.36 2.15 -5.85
C ALA A 109 6.09 2.31 -7.20
N ALA A 110 6.68 3.48 -7.47
CA ALA A 110 7.50 3.71 -8.67
C ALA A 110 8.74 2.81 -8.71
N LYS A 111 9.44 2.61 -7.58
CA LYS A 111 10.59 1.71 -7.48
C LYS A 111 10.20 0.26 -7.79
N ALA A 112 9.13 -0.23 -7.17
CA ALA A 112 8.62 -1.59 -7.41
C ALA A 112 8.16 -1.78 -8.86
N MET A 113 7.43 -0.80 -9.43
CA MET A 113 7.05 -0.81 -10.85
C MET A 113 8.27 -0.87 -11.77
N ALA A 114 9.29 -0.06 -11.50
CA ALA A 114 10.52 -0.05 -12.30
C ALA A 114 11.29 -1.37 -12.19
N ALA A 115 11.31 -2.00 -11.01
CA ALA A 115 11.92 -3.32 -10.83
C ALA A 115 11.19 -4.38 -11.66
N GLY A 116 9.86 -4.45 -11.58
CA GLY A 116 9.07 -5.36 -12.39
C GLY A 116 9.26 -5.13 -13.89
N ASN A 117 9.32 -3.89 -14.34
CA ASN A 117 9.52 -3.58 -15.76
C ASN A 117 10.92 -3.96 -16.27
N ARG A 118 11.96 -3.84 -15.44
CA ARG A 118 13.28 -4.36 -15.78
C ARG A 118 13.29 -5.89 -15.92
N ALA A 119 12.46 -6.58 -15.17
CA ALA A 119 12.27 -8.02 -15.25
C ALA A 119 11.31 -8.47 -16.38
N GLY A 120 10.71 -7.53 -17.12
CA GLY A 120 9.86 -7.82 -18.28
C GLY A 120 8.35 -7.92 -18.00
N PHE A 121 7.87 -7.53 -16.80
CA PHE A 121 6.45 -7.64 -16.45
C PHE A 121 5.54 -6.60 -17.12
N ASN A 122 6.07 -5.52 -17.71
CA ASN A 122 5.30 -4.47 -18.39
C ASN A 122 4.18 -3.85 -17.54
N ILE A 123 4.50 -3.50 -16.30
CA ILE A 123 3.55 -2.86 -15.38
C ILE A 123 3.30 -1.42 -15.82
N LEU A 124 2.06 -1.10 -16.16
CA LEU A 124 1.65 0.26 -16.50
C LEU A 124 1.46 1.12 -15.24
N PRO A 125 1.68 2.45 -15.32
CA PRO A 125 1.40 3.36 -14.20
C PRO A 125 -0.04 3.26 -13.66
N SER A 126 -1.03 3.07 -14.54
CA SER A 126 -2.43 2.84 -14.16
C SER A 126 -2.66 1.55 -13.37
N ARG A 127 -1.73 0.61 -13.44
CA ARG A 127 -1.72 -0.61 -12.65
C ARG A 127 -1.03 -0.37 -11.31
N ALA A 128 0.18 0.19 -11.34
CA ALA A 128 0.97 0.45 -10.13
C ALA A 128 0.28 1.41 -9.15
N ILE A 129 -0.52 2.38 -9.64
CA ILE A 129 -1.27 3.28 -8.75
C ILE A 129 -2.28 2.53 -7.87
N LYS A 130 -2.82 1.40 -8.32
CA LYS A 130 -3.73 0.56 -7.54
C LYS A 130 -3.07 -0.02 -6.29
N TRP A 131 -1.75 -0.22 -6.32
CA TRP A 131 -0.99 -0.76 -5.19
C TRP A 131 -1.00 0.16 -3.96
N ILE A 132 -1.29 1.45 -4.16
CA ILE A 132 -1.36 2.46 -3.10
C ILE A 132 -2.75 3.13 -3.00
N THR A 133 -3.74 2.63 -3.72
CA THR A 133 -5.11 3.19 -3.72
C THR A 133 -6.17 2.10 -3.59
N SER A 134 -6.65 1.52 -4.69
CA SER A 134 -7.78 0.58 -4.69
C SER A 134 -7.45 -0.78 -4.05
N ASN A 135 -6.20 -1.26 -4.13
CA ASN A 135 -5.86 -2.52 -3.50
C ASN A 135 -5.84 -2.43 -1.96
N PRO A 136 -5.25 -1.38 -1.32
CA PRO A 136 -5.43 -1.15 0.11
C PRO A 136 -6.90 -1.03 0.52
N ALA A 137 -7.72 -0.31 -0.25
CA ALA A 137 -9.14 -0.17 0.04
C ALA A 137 -9.88 -1.53 -0.01
N LYS A 138 -9.52 -2.39 -0.97
CA LYS A 138 -10.02 -3.78 -1.03
C LYS A 138 -9.62 -4.57 0.21
N ALA A 139 -8.34 -4.52 0.60
CA ALA A 139 -7.81 -5.25 1.74
C ALA A 139 -8.49 -4.85 3.07
N LEU A 140 -8.83 -3.56 3.18
CA LEU A 140 -9.52 -2.99 4.35
C LEU A 140 -11.05 -3.20 4.31
N GLY A 141 -11.59 -3.74 3.21
CA GLY A 141 -13.04 -3.95 3.06
C GLY A 141 -13.85 -2.66 2.88
N ILE A 142 -13.24 -1.58 2.39
CA ILE A 142 -13.86 -0.26 2.20
C ILE A 142 -13.79 0.23 0.74
N ALA A 143 -13.58 -0.68 -0.19
CA ALA A 143 -13.46 -0.34 -1.62
C ALA A 143 -14.75 0.24 -2.23
N ASP A 144 -15.89 0.05 -1.59
CA ASP A 144 -17.15 0.71 -1.92
C ASP A 144 -17.17 2.21 -1.60
N LYS A 145 -16.29 2.67 -0.69
CA LYS A 145 -16.24 4.04 -0.18
C LYS A 145 -15.06 4.85 -0.71
N VAL A 146 -13.89 4.22 -0.87
CA VAL A 146 -12.63 4.89 -1.19
C VAL A 146 -11.79 4.07 -2.18
N GLY A 147 -10.61 4.59 -2.56
CA GLY A 147 -9.58 3.88 -3.35
C GLY A 147 -9.71 4.05 -4.86
N SER A 148 -10.77 4.69 -5.36
CA SER A 148 -10.94 5.03 -6.78
C SER A 148 -11.75 6.32 -6.94
N LEU A 149 -11.56 6.99 -8.07
CA LEU A 149 -12.29 8.21 -8.43
C LEU A 149 -13.59 7.84 -9.16
N GLU A 150 -14.62 7.59 -8.39
CA GLU A 150 -15.95 7.20 -8.89
C GLU A 150 -17.03 8.01 -8.20
N ALA A 151 -18.11 8.34 -8.94
CA ALA A 151 -19.26 9.06 -8.37
C ALA A 151 -19.87 8.25 -7.22
N GLY A 152 -20.09 8.92 -6.08
CA GLY A 152 -20.65 8.32 -4.88
C GLY A 152 -19.62 7.83 -3.85
N LYS A 153 -18.34 7.82 -4.20
CA LYS A 153 -17.26 7.58 -3.23
C LYS A 153 -16.79 8.86 -2.54
N MET A 154 -16.11 8.70 -1.42
CA MET A 154 -15.46 9.80 -0.72
C MET A 154 -14.43 10.48 -1.63
N ALA A 155 -14.39 11.81 -1.59
CA ALA A 155 -13.46 12.58 -2.39
C ALA A 155 -12.09 12.71 -1.69
N ASP A 156 -11.42 11.57 -1.54
CA ASP A 156 -10.03 11.48 -1.07
C ASP A 156 -9.13 11.48 -2.30
N LEU A 157 -8.52 12.62 -2.60
CA LEU A 157 -7.73 12.77 -3.82
C LEU A 157 -6.55 13.70 -3.64
N VAL A 158 -5.52 13.47 -4.44
CA VAL A 158 -4.31 14.27 -4.51
C VAL A 158 -4.13 14.80 -5.93
N ILE A 159 -3.92 16.11 -6.07
CA ILE A 159 -3.56 16.74 -7.34
C ILE A 159 -2.04 16.93 -7.37
N TRP A 160 -1.42 16.50 -8.46
CA TRP A 160 0.00 16.57 -8.70
C TRP A 160 0.32 17.49 -9.87
N ASP A 161 1.48 18.17 -9.83
CA ASP A 161 1.97 19.01 -10.93
C ASP A 161 2.56 18.19 -12.11
N GLY A 162 2.55 16.86 -12.00
CA GLY A 162 3.07 15.96 -13.02
C GLY A 162 2.76 14.49 -12.72
N ASN A 163 3.59 13.59 -13.24
CA ASN A 163 3.45 12.17 -12.99
C ASN A 163 3.72 11.85 -11.49
N PRO A 164 2.77 11.28 -10.73
CA PRO A 164 2.96 11.00 -9.30
C PRO A 164 4.13 10.04 -9.02
N PHE A 165 4.54 9.24 -9.99
CA PHE A 165 5.69 8.33 -9.87
C PHE A 165 7.05 8.99 -10.15
N SER A 166 7.07 10.26 -10.51
CA SER A 166 8.29 11.03 -10.67
C SER A 166 8.75 11.65 -9.34
N VAL A 167 10.04 11.52 -9.03
CA VAL A 167 10.64 12.20 -7.85
C VAL A 167 10.64 13.73 -7.96
N TYR A 168 10.39 14.27 -9.15
CA TYR A 168 10.31 15.70 -9.41
C TYR A 168 8.91 16.27 -9.22
N SER A 169 7.87 15.43 -9.30
CA SER A 169 6.49 15.87 -9.14
C SER A 169 6.18 16.22 -7.69
N LYS A 170 5.38 17.27 -7.52
CA LYS A 170 4.96 17.78 -6.21
C LYS A 170 3.46 17.73 -6.09
N THR A 171 2.99 17.49 -4.88
CA THR A 171 1.59 17.63 -4.53
C THR A 171 1.19 19.10 -4.62
N GLU A 172 0.14 19.42 -5.36
CA GLU A 172 -0.45 20.75 -5.42
C GLU A 172 -1.61 20.90 -4.42
N LYS A 173 -2.52 19.92 -4.39
CA LYS A 173 -3.67 19.95 -3.47
C LYS A 173 -3.96 18.55 -2.94
N VAL A 174 -4.45 18.51 -1.70
CA VAL A 174 -4.95 17.28 -1.07
C VAL A 174 -6.36 17.53 -0.56
N PHE A 175 -7.27 16.66 -0.94
CA PHE A 175 -8.62 16.61 -0.44
C PHE A 175 -8.84 15.33 0.36
N VAL A 176 -9.49 15.43 1.50
CA VAL A 176 -9.95 14.30 2.31
C VAL A 176 -11.43 14.52 2.58
N ASP A 177 -12.24 13.54 2.22
CA ASP A 177 -13.72 13.62 2.31
C ASP A 177 -14.29 14.90 1.68
N GLY A 178 -13.69 15.32 0.56
CA GLY A 178 -14.06 16.54 -0.16
C GLY A 178 -13.54 17.86 0.44
N LEU A 179 -12.91 17.83 1.61
CA LEU A 179 -12.35 19.03 2.23
C LEU A 179 -10.91 19.25 1.73
N LEU A 180 -10.62 20.46 1.26
CA LEU A 180 -9.27 20.87 0.88
C LEU A 180 -8.42 21.06 2.14
N LEU A 181 -7.54 20.09 2.41
CA LEU A 181 -6.66 20.11 3.59
C LEU A 181 -5.27 20.66 3.29
N TYR A 182 -4.82 20.58 2.05
CA TYR A 182 -3.53 21.13 1.64
C TYR A 182 -3.69 21.85 0.30
N ASP A 183 -3.13 23.05 0.21
CA ASP A 183 -3.00 23.82 -1.01
C ASP A 183 -1.60 24.45 -1.06
N LYS A 184 -0.79 24.03 -2.02
CA LYS A 184 0.59 24.48 -2.21
C LYS A 184 0.70 26.01 -2.34
N ASP A 185 -0.31 26.62 -2.97
CA ASP A 185 -0.32 28.05 -3.28
C ASP A 185 -1.00 28.88 -2.19
N ASN A 186 -1.55 28.24 -1.14
CA ASN A 186 -2.16 28.93 -0.02
C ASN A 186 -1.14 29.17 1.10
N PRO A 187 -0.67 30.41 1.33
CA PRO A 187 0.33 30.70 2.36
C PRO A 187 -0.18 30.49 3.80
N SER A 188 -1.51 30.41 4.00
CA SER A 188 -2.10 30.16 5.31
C SER A 188 -2.08 28.68 5.71
N THR A 189 -1.80 27.76 4.77
CA THR A 189 -1.65 26.35 5.08
C THR A 189 -0.33 26.13 5.80
N PRO A 190 -0.31 25.63 7.05
CA PRO A 190 0.95 25.38 7.75
C PRO A 190 1.82 24.40 6.96
N LYS A 191 3.05 24.79 6.69
CA LYS A 191 4.06 23.90 6.11
C LYS A 191 4.68 23.09 7.24
N ALA A 192 3.98 22.07 7.72
CA ALA A 192 4.54 21.11 8.67
C ALA A 192 5.26 20.00 7.91
N THR A 193 6.46 19.67 8.35
CA THR A 193 7.17 18.47 7.89
C THR A 193 7.38 17.54 9.08
N ASP A 194 7.37 16.23 8.85
CA ASP A 194 7.62 15.25 9.91
C ASP A 194 9.06 15.34 10.47
N PHE A 195 9.94 16.04 9.77
CA PHE A 195 11.30 16.32 10.24
C PHE A 195 11.36 17.39 11.34
N GLU A 196 10.28 18.13 11.55
CA GLU A 196 10.17 19.17 12.56
C GLU A 196 9.48 18.70 13.85
N LEU A 197 9.16 17.43 13.96
CA LEU A 197 8.56 16.83 15.16
C LEU A 197 9.51 17.01 16.36
N GLY A 198 9.07 17.86 17.32
CA GLY A 198 9.80 18.18 18.54
C GLY A 198 10.59 19.51 18.50
N ILE A 199 10.66 20.21 17.38
CA ILE A 199 11.17 21.58 17.32
C ILE A 199 9.99 22.52 17.47
N ILE A 200 9.57 22.78 18.68
CA ILE A 200 8.61 23.85 18.98
C ILE A 200 9.37 25.16 18.82
N ASN A 201 9.21 25.82 17.69
CA ASN A 201 9.67 27.20 17.54
C ASN A 201 8.80 28.06 18.46
N SER A 202 9.34 28.35 19.65
CA SER A 202 8.70 29.18 20.68
C SER A 202 8.46 30.63 20.26
N GLN A 203 8.81 31.02 19.02
CA GLN A 203 8.61 32.36 18.48
C GLN A 203 7.34 32.54 17.64
N GLU A 204 6.69 31.49 17.17
CA GLU A 204 5.47 31.61 16.34
C GLU A 204 4.15 31.62 17.14
N ASN A 205 4.19 31.40 18.45
CA ASN A 205 3.01 31.49 19.34
C ASN A 205 2.84 32.88 19.98
N ARG A 206 3.32 33.95 19.36
CA ARG A 206 3.07 35.31 19.79
C ARG A 206 2.50 36.14 18.63
N LEU A 207 1.26 35.82 18.25
CA LEU A 207 0.33 36.78 17.62
C LEU A 207 -1.10 36.41 18.02
#